data_dd36dbbc977c49648c61e80ced17acad
#
_entry.id   dd36dbbc977c49648c61e80ced17acad
#
_cell.length_a   1.000
_cell.length_b   1.000
_cell.length_c   1.000
_cell.angle_alpha   90.00
_cell.angle_beta   90.00
_cell.angle_gamma   90.00
#
_symmetry.space_group_name_H-M   'P 1'
#
loop_
_entity.id
_entity.type
_entity.pdbx_description
1 polymer ?
#
loop_
_entity_poly.entity_id
_entity_poly.type
_entity_poly.pdbx_seq_one_letter_code
_entity_poly.pdbx_strand_id
1 'polypeptide(L)'
;MAVGRTVRPSGALLAGPVIVPGRGEGPRPPDALLGDEIRLMPTSRRVMALTFNAAWDESGIDTVLTELRRRKVPATFFPTGQFADAHPAAVRAMAAAHGLGNHSYSHPYFDHLSTAERSDEVCRADAAIRTASGTDPLPFFRFPYSSTTAQSIADINDLGYAVIEFTADTNGYLGPQGGMTVAKAVKRAVDAFTPGAILQMHVGSTGDDTVIDAQALPRIINAAQDQRYKIIDLRQLLTPAPD
;
A
#
# COMPACT_ATOMS: atom_id res chain seq x y z
N MET A 1 -38.32 -38.99 -41.51
CA MET A 1 -38.65 -37.98 -40.49
C MET A 1 -37.57 -38.06 -39.37
N ALA A 2 -36.63 -37.13 -39.34
CA ALA A 2 -35.58 -37.06 -38.35
C ALA A 2 -35.87 -35.89 -37.43
N VAL A 3 -36.06 -36.14 -36.15
CA VAL A 3 -36.37 -35.16 -35.11
C VAL A 3 -35.05 -34.60 -34.62
N GLY A 4 -34.78 -33.32 -34.93
CA GLY A 4 -33.62 -32.62 -34.42
C GLY A 4 -33.76 -32.28 -32.93
N ARG A 5 -32.80 -32.70 -32.12
CA ARG A 5 -32.62 -32.29 -30.73
C ARG A 5 -31.83 -30.99 -30.68
N THR A 6 -32.48 -29.93 -30.31
CA THR A 6 -31.83 -28.66 -29.95
C THR A 6 -31.18 -28.79 -28.57
N VAL A 7 -29.86 -28.69 -28.51
CA VAL A 7 -29.08 -28.55 -27.26
C VAL A 7 -29.13 -27.09 -26.81
N ARG A 8 -29.67 -26.80 -25.64
CA ARG A 8 -29.60 -25.49 -25.00
C ARG A 8 -28.18 -25.27 -24.45
N PRO A 9 -27.59 -24.09 -24.61
CA PRO A 9 -26.33 -23.79 -23.96
C PRO A 9 -26.55 -23.71 -22.44
N SER A 10 -25.69 -24.42 -21.72
CA SER A 10 -25.62 -24.42 -20.26
C SER A 10 -25.27 -23.03 -19.78
N GLY A 11 -26.03 -22.46 -18.84
CA GLY A 11 -25.83 -21.16 -18.26
C GLY A 11 -24.45 -21.05 -17.62
N ALA A 12 -23.76 -19.96 -17.90
CA ALA A 12 -22.57 -19.57 -17.17
C ALA A 12 -22.93 -19.38 -15.71
N LEU A 13 -22.37 -20.20 -14.84
CA LEU A 13 -22.37 -20.00 -13.40
C LEU A 13 -21.60 -18.70 -13.15
N LEU A 14 -22.28 -17.67 -12.70
CA LEU A 14 -21.64 -16.49 -12.13
C LEU A 14 -20.81 -16.99 -10.94
N ALA A 15 -19.50 -16.91 -11.05
CA ALA A 15 -18.61 -17.16 -9.93
C ALA A 15 -18.97 -16.15 -8.84
N GLY A 16 -19.45 -16.65 -7.70
CA GLY A 16 -19.64 -15.82 -6.52
C GLY A 16 -18.29 -15.27 -6.04
N PRO A 17 -18.29 -14.24 -5.19
CA PRO A 17 -17.05 -13.64 -4.68
C PRO A 17 -16.16 -14.72 -4.09
N VAL A 18 -14.91 -14.76 -4.53
CA VAL A 18 -13.89 -15.66 -3.97
C VAL A 18 -13.68 -15.22 -2.52
N ILE A 19 -14.21 -16.01 -1.58
CA ILE A 19 -13.94 -15.81 -0.15
C ILE A 19 -12.50 -16.25 0.07
N VAL A 20 -11.60 -15.30 0.29
CA VAL A 20 -10.21 -15.56 0.64
C VAL A 20 -10.17 -16.30 1.97
N PRO A 21 -9.69 -17.56 2.03
CA PRO A 21 -9.56 -18.27 3.28
C PRO A 21 -8.59 -17.53 4.21
N GLY A 22 -9.09 -17.09 5.36
CA GLY A 22 -8.26 -16.45 6.39
C GLY A 22 -8.40 -14.95 6.53
N ARG A 23 -9.10 -14.24 5.62
CA ARG A 23 -9.47 -12.86 5.88
C ARG A 23 -10.61 -12.83 6.90
N GLY A 24 -10.34 -12.30 8.12
CA GLY A 24 -11.37 -12.05 9.12
C GLY A 24 -12.45 -11.09 8.61
N GLU A 25 -13.52 -10.88 9.35
CA GLU A 25 -14.57 -9.87 9.07
C GLU A 25 -14.07 -8.42 9.25
N GLY A 26 -12.84 -8.14 8.77
CA GLY A 26 -12.24 -6.82 8.83
C GLY A 26 -13.01 -5.80 7.98
N PRO A 27 -12.77 -4.49 8.17
CA PRO A 27 -13.43 -3.44 7.43
C PRO A 27 -13.17 -3.62 5.92
N ARG A 28 -14.23 -3.46 5.12
CA ARG A 28 -14.12 -3.40 3.66
C ARG A 28 -13.88 -1.97 3.22
N PRO A 29 -13.18 -1.73 2.10
CA PRO A 29 -13.10 -0.41 1.55
C PRO A 29 -14.49 0.06 1.09
N PRO A 30 -14.85 1.34 1.25
CA PRO A 30 -16.04 1.91 0.63
C PRO A 30 -16.03 1.69 -0.90
N ASP A 31 -17.21 1.48 -1.49
CA ASP A 31 -17.35 1.26 -2.94
C ASP A 31 -16.73 2.39 -3.78
N ALA A 32 -16.75 3.62 -3.26
CA ALA A 32 -16.13 4.78 -3.90
C ALA A 32 -14.61 4.69 -4.04
N LEU A 33 -13.97 3.73 -3.36
CA LEU A 33 -12.52 3.46 -3.45
C LEU A 33 -12.20 2.25 -4.36
N LEU A 34 -13.21 1.68 -5.01
CA LEU A 34 -13.05 0.53 -5.92
C LEU A 34 -13.13 0.98 -7.39
N GLY A 35 -12.61 0.16 -8.28
CA GLY A 35 -12.69 0.33 -9.73
C GLY A 35 -11.50 1.07 -10.35
N ASP A 36 -10.69 1.78 -9.58
CA ASP A 36 -9.53 2.53 -10.10
C ASP A 36 -8.40 2.59 -9.05
N GLU A 37 -7.25 3.12 -9.47
CA GLU A 37 -6.12 3.44 -8.61
C GLU A 37 -6.36 4.75 -7.86
N ILE A 38 -6.19 4.74 -6.55
CA ILE A 38 -6.26 5.95 -5.73
C ILE A 38 -4.86 6.54 -5.60
N ARG A 39 -4.58 7.56 -6.40
CA ARG A 39 -3.31 8.31 -6.35
C ARG A 39 -3.41 9.59 -5.53
N LEU A 40 -4.63 10.01 -5.25
CA LEU A 40 -4.96 11.19 -4.45
C LEU A 40 -6.19 10.86 -3.61
N MET A 41 -6.14 11.11 -2.31
CA MET A 41 -7.32 10.93 -1.46
C MET A 41 -8.46 11.88 -1.88
N PRO A 42 -9.72 11.41 -1.95
CA PRO A 42 -10.85 12.21 -2.41
C PRO A 42 -11.26 13.25 -1.34
N THR A 43 -10.49 14.33 -1.22
CA THR A 43 -10.73 15.38 -0.22
C THR A 43 -10.19 16.73 -0.70
N SER A 44 -10.90 17.81 -0.35
CA SER A 44 -10.41 19.20 -0.51
C SER A 44 -9.69 19.72 0.75
N ARG A 45 -9.69 18.94 1.84
CA ARG A 45 -9.04 19.33 3.10
C ARG A 45 -7.52 19.28 2.95
N ARG A 46 -6.79 20.19 3.62
CA ARG A 46 -5.33 20.15 3.69
C ARG A 46 -4.82 18.98 4.54
N VAL A 47 -5.06 17.78 4.06
CA VAL A 47 -4.53 16.54 4.63
C VAL A 47 -3.63 15.85 3.62
N MET A 48 -2.70 15.02 4.09
CA MET A 48 -1.85 14.18 3.27
C MET A 48 -1.49 12.90 4.03
N ALA A 49 -1.12 11.85 3.32
CA ALA A 49 -0.65 10.60 3.91
C ALA A 49 0.84 10.40 3.62
N LEU A 50 1.59 9.99 4.64
CA LEU A 50 2.92 9.41 4.48
C LEU A 50 2.77 7.90 4.42
N THR A 51 3.26 7.28 3.35
CA THR A 51 3.20 5.85 3.16
C THR A 51 4.58 5.28 2.88
N PHE A 52 4.86 4.08 3.37
CA PHE A 52 6.17 3.45 3.27
C PHE A 52 6.04 2.03 2.74
N ASN A 53 6.75 1.72 1.66
CA ASN A 53 6.93 0.34 1.23
C ASN A 53 8.05 -0.33 2.04
N ALA A 54 7.85 -1.60 2.40
CA ALA A 54 8.81 -2.43 3.10
C ALA A 54 8.93 -3.78 2.38
N ALA A 55 9.91 -3.92 1.49
CA ALA A 55 10.01 -5.08 0.59
C ALA A 55 11.23 -5.98 0.86
N TRP A 56 12.37 -5.43 1.25
CA TRP A 56 13.63 -6.20 1.32
C TRP A 56 14.32 -6.12 2.67
N ASP A 57 14.73 -4.94 3.10
CA ASP A 57 15.50 -4.75 4.32
C ASP A 57 14.81 -3.81 5.31
N GLU A 58 15.23 -3.88 6.57
CA GLU A 58 14.65 -3.11 7.67
C GLU A 58 15.53 -1.94 8.15
N SER A 59 16.60 -1.60 7.41
CA SER A 59 17.65 -0.67 7.85
C SER A 59 17.14 0.70 8.29
N GLY A 60 16.08 1.21 7.66
CA GLY A 60 15.49 2.51 8.00
C GLY A 60 14.39 2.49 9.03
N ILE A 61 13.89 1.32 9.44
CA ILE A 61 12.65 1.20 10.22
C ILE A 61 12.73 1.91 11.55
N ASP A 62 13.77 1.63 12.33
CA ASP A 62 13.93 2.22 13.67
C ASP A 62 14.00 3.74 13.60
N THR A 63 14.69 4.28 12.60
CA THR A 63 14.80 5.73 12.37
C THR A 63 13.45 6.32 12.00
N VAL A 64 12.72 5.70 11.06
CA VAL A 64 11.39 6.13 10.62
C VAL A 64 10.40 6.10 11.78
N LEU A 65 10.27 4.98 12.48
CA LEU A 65 9.33 4.83 13.59
C LEU A 65 9.65 5.77 14.76
N THR A 66 10.94 6.00 15.04
CA THR A 66 11.37 6.94 16.08
C THR A 66 10.96 8.37 15.72
N GLU A 67 11.17 8.78 14.48
CA GLU A 67 10.80 10.13 14.03
C GLU A 67 9.27 10.33 14.02
N LEU A 68 8.50 9.37 13.48
CA LEU A 68 7.04 9.41 13.49
C LEU A 68 6.48 9.51 14.91
N ARG A 69 7.00 8.70 15.84
CA ARG A 69 6.62 8.74 17.26
C ARG A 69 6.98 10.07 17.92
N ARG A 70 8.20 10.57 17.70
CA ARG A 70 8.66 11.85 18.24
C ARG A 70 7.78 13.03 17.79
N ARG A 71 7.33 12.98 16.55
CA ARG A 71 6.46 14.02 15.94
C ARG A 71 4.97 13.77 16.19
N LYS A 72 4.59 12.61 16.72
CA LYS A 72 3.20 12.16 16.85
C LYS A 72 2.45 12.17 15.50
N VAL A 73 3.13 11.75 14.45
CA VAL A 73 2.63 11.70 13.08
C VAL A 73 2.29 10.26 12.73
N PRO A 74 1.06 9.97 12.28
CA PRO A 74 0.69 8.66 11.79
C PRO A 74 1.23 8.42 10.37
N ALA A 75 1.33 7.14 9.99
CA ALA A 75 1.70 6.72 8.64
C ALA A 75 0.96 5.42 8.28
N THR A 76 1.09 4.99 7.02
CA THR A 76 0.64 3.67 6.58
C THR A 76 1.81 2.95 5.92
N PHE A 77 2.07 1.71 6.34
CA PHE A 77 3.13 0.87 5.78
C PHE A 77 2.53 -0.19 4.86
N PHE A 78 3.23 -0.50 3.79
CA PHE A 78 2.87 -1.55 2.84
C PHE A 78 4.02 -2.59 2.81
N PRO A 79 4.05 -3.53 3.78
CA PRO A 79 5.04 -4.60 3.76
C PRO A 79 4.66 -5.66 2.71
N THR A 80 5.70 -6.32 2.14
CA THR A 80 5.52 -7.57 1.41
C THR A 80 5.35 -8.73 2.39
N GLY A 81 4.81 -9.85 1.93
CA GLY A 81 4.72 -11.06 2.74
C GLY A 81 6.10 -11.61 3.09
N GLN A 82 7.03 -11.62 2.14
CA GLN A 82 8.43 -12.04 2.40
C GLN A 82 9.12 -11.16 3.43
N PHE A 83 8.88 -9.84 3.40
CA PHE A 83 9.37 -8.94 4.44
C PHE A 83 8.76 -9.28 5.80
N ALA A 84 7.45 -9.56 5.84
CA ALA A 84 6.77 -9.90 7.09
C ALA A 84 7.28 -11.21 7.70
N ASP A 85 7.59 -12.20 6.87
CA ASP A 85 8.18 -13.48 7.32
C ASP A 85 9.63 -13.30 7.82
N ALA A 86 10.41 -12.46 7.15
CA ALA A 86 11.81 -12.23 7.51
C ALA A 86 11.96 -11.29 8.73
N HIS A 87 11.09 -10.28 8.86
CA HIS A 87 11.19 -9.21 9.84
C HIS A 87 9.91 -9.04 10.69
N PRO A 88 9.41 -10.10 11.37
CA PRO A 88 8.12 -10.03 12.09
C PRO A 88 8.13 -9.02 13.25
N ALA A 89 9.29 -8.77 13.85
CA ALA A 89 9.42 -7.76 14.91
C ALA A 89 9.21 -6.34 14.37
N ALA A 90 9.75 -6.04 13.20
CA ALA A 90 9.58 -4.76 12.52
C ALA A 90 8.11 -4.52 12.13
N VAL A 91 7.44 -5.53 11.55
CA VAL A 91 6.02 -5.44 11.18
C VAL A 91 5.15 -5.21 12.42
N ARG A 92 5.44 -5.88 13.53
CA ARG A 92 4.74 -5.65 14.81
C ARG A 92 4.96 -4.24 15.35
N ALA A 93 6.19 -3.72 15.22
CA ALA A 93 6.50 -2.35 15.64
C ALA A 93 5.75 -1.30 14.79
N MET A 94 5.63 -1.51 13.47
CA MET A 94 4.81 -0.68 12.59
C MET A 94 3.34 -0.71 13.00
N ALA A 95 2.78 -1.92 13.21
CA ALA A 95 1.36 -2.12 13.55
C ALA A 95 0.95 -1.46 14.86
N ALA A 96 1.89 -1.28 15.79
CA ALA A 96 1.62 -0.74 17.12
C ALA A 96 1.01 0.68 17.10
N ALA A 97 1.28 1.49 16.07
CA ALA A 97 0.83 2.88 15.97
C ALA A 97 0.37 3.30 14.57
N HIS A 98 0.57 2.49 13.56
CA HIS A 98 0.40 2.84 12.16
C HIS A 98 -0.47 1.82 11.42
N GLY A 99 -1.04 2.22 10.26
CA GLY A 99 -1.76 1.32 9.38
C GLY A 99 -0.82 0.37 8.65
N LEU A 100 -1.28 -0.87 8.42
CA LEU A 100 -0.61 -1.81 7.51
C LEU A 100 -1.51 -2.07 6.31
N GLY A 101 -0.99 -1.93 5.10
CA GLY A 101 -1.59 -2.41 3.85
C GLY A 101 -0.85 -3.67 3.37
N ASN A 102 -1.12 -4.07 2.13
CA ASN A 102 -0.57 -5.26 1.48
C ASN A 102 0.21 -4.85 0.23
N HIS A 103 1.47 -5.33 0.08
CA HIS A 103 2.33 -5.02 -1.07
C HIS A 103 2.73 -6.29 -1.85
N SER A 104 1.81 -7.26 -1.96
CA SER A 104 2.06 -8.61 -2.48
C SER A 104 2.97 -9.46 -1.58
N TYR A 105 3.14 -10.75 -1.92
CA TYR A 105 4.01 -11.62 -1.14
C TYR A 105 5.48 -11.50 -1.57
N SER A 106 5.77 -11.66 -2.88
CA SER A 106 7.13 -11.74 -3.41
C SER A 106 7.54 -10.57 -4.32
N HIS A 107 6.69 -9.54 -4.44
CA HIS A 107 6.94 -8.33 -5.20
C HIS A 107 7.12 -8.55 -6.72
N PRO A 108 6.25 -9.33 -7.39
CA PRO A 108 6.33 -9.58 -8.83
C PRO A 108 5.71 -8.43 -9.66
N TYR A 109 5.94 -8.45 -10.97
CA TYR A 109 5.17 -7.65 -11.92
C TYR A 109 3.77 -8.26 -12.11
N PHE A 110 2.73 -7.59 -11.62
CA PHE A 110 1.36 -8.10 -11.61
C PHE A 110 0.71 -8.22 -13.00
N ASP A 111 1.15 -7.42 -13.95
CA ASP A 111 0.73 -7.51 -15.35
C ASP A 111 1.19 -8.80 -16.05
N HIS A 112 2.23 -9.45 -15.52
CA HIS A 112 2.73 -10.74 -16.00
C HIS A 112 2.05 -11.96 -15.37
N LEU A 113 1.20 -11.76 -14.33
CA LEU A 113 0.57 -12.84 -13.58
C LEU A 113 -0.86 -13.13 -14.11
N SER A 114 -1.27 -14.40 -14.00
CA SER A 114 -2.66 -14.78 -14.11
C SER A 114 -3.48 -14.31 -12.89
N THR A 115 -4.81 -14.27 -13.02
CA THR A 115 -5.72 -13.95 -11.91
C THR A 115 -5.48 -14.85 -10.68
N ALA A 116 -5.22 -16.15 -10.90
CA ALA A 116 -4.94 -17.08 -9.80
C ALA A 116 -3.62 -16.77 -9.09
N GLU A 117 -2.56 -16.44 -9.83
CA GLU A 117 -1.26 -16.06 -9.25
C GLU A 117 -1.36 -14.71 -8.51
N ARG A 118 -2.09 -13.72 -9.04
CA ARG A 118 -2.38 -12.47 -8.34
C ARG A 118 -3.10 -12.71 -7.01
N SER A 119 -4.10 -13.59 -7.01
CA SER A 119 -4.83 -13.98 -5.80
C SER A 119 -3.90 -14.65 -4.78
N ASP A 120 -3.03 -15.57 -5.20
CA ASP A 120 -2.05 -16.23 -4.32
C ASP A 120 -1.10 -15.22 -3.67
N GLU A 121 -0.54 -14.31 -4.45
CA GLU A 121 0.35 -13.25 -3.98
C GLU A 121 -0.30 -12.38 -2.90
N VAL A 122 -1.57 -11.98 -3.10
CA VAL A 122 -2.30 -11.15 -2.14
C VAL A 122 -2.64 -11.95 -0.87
N CYS A 123 -3.16 -13.16 -1.01
CA CYS A 123 -3.59 -13.99 0.12
C CYS A 123 -2.42 -14.42 1.01
N ARG A 124 -1.30 -14.80 0.41
CA ARG A 124 -0.08 -15.17 1.15
C ARG A 124 0.50 -13.98 1.91
N ALA A 125 0.52 -12.80 1.28
CA ALA A 125 0.96 -11.58 1.95
C ALA A 125 0.05 -11.23 3.13
N ASP A 126 -1.27 -11.29 2.94
CA ASP A 126 -2.24 -11.02 4.03
C ASP A 126 -2.00 -11.94 5.23
N ALA A 127 -1.82 -13.24 4.98
CA ALA A 127 -1.55 -14.22 6.02
C ALA A 127 -0.22 -13.96 6.76
N ALA A 128 0.85 -13.64 6.02
CA ALA A 128 2.16 -13.34 6.60
C ALA A 128 2.12 -12.06 7.44
N ILE A 129 1.52 -10.97 6.91
CA ILE A 129 1.39 -9.69 7.61
C ILE A 129 0.56 -9.86 8.87
N ARG A 130 -0.57 -10.58 8.82
CA ARG A 130 -1.42 -10.89 9.97
C ARG A 130 -0.65 -11.66 11.05
N THR A 131 0.08 -12.69 10.64
CA THR A 131 0.89 -13.51 11.55
C THR A 131 1.97 -12.67 12.24
N ALA A 132 2.68 -11.83 11.50
CA ALA A 132 3.75 -11.00 12.04
C ALA A 132 3.23 -9.87 12.94
N SER A 133 2.15 -9.18 12.53
CA SER A 133 1.61 -8.03 13.25
C SER A 133 0.70 -8.39 14.42
N GLY A 134 0.01 -9.53 14.35
CA GLY A 134 -1.08 -9.90 15.26
C GLY A 134 -2.38 -9.14 15.00
N THR A 135 -2.50 -8.40 13.89
CA THR A 135 -3.69 -7.61 13.52
C THR A 135 -4.03 -7.81 12.05
N ASP A 136 -5.29 -7.56 11.68
CA ASP A 136 -5.70 -7.58 10.29
C ASP A 136 -5.09 -6.39 9.55
N PRO A 137 -4.45 -6.59 8.37
CA PRO A 137 -4.05 -5.48 7.54
C PRO A 137 -5.28 -4.72 7.02
N LEU A 138 -5.09 -3.44 6.74
CA LEU A 138 -6.11 -2.61 6.09
C LEU A 138 -6.47 -3.21 4.72
N PRO A 139 -7.70 -3.00 4.23
CA PRO A 139 -8.12 -3.47 2.92
C PRO A 139 -7.55 -2.58 1.80
N PHE A 140 -6.25 -2.33 1.86
CA PHE A 140 -5.50 -1.52 0.91
C PHE A 140 -4.37 -2.34 0.32
N PHE A 141 -4.30 -2.36 -1.00
CA PHE A 141 -3.25 -3.01 -1.76
C PHE A 141 -2.46 -1.95 -2.55
N ARG A 142 -1.15 -2.12 -2.63
CA ARG A 142 -0.28 -1.34 -3.52
C ARG A 142 0.45 -2.27 -4.46
N PHE A 143 0.39 -1.97 -5.75
CA PHE A 143 1.07 -2.79 -6.75
C PHE A 143 2.59 -2.62 -6.69
N PRO A 144 3.35 -3.74 -6.73
CA PRO A 144 4.77 -3.70 -7.06
C PRO A 144 5.01 -2.94 -8.37
N TYR A 145 6.05 -2.09 -8.37
CA TYR A 145 6.45 -1.29 -9.53
C TYR A 145 5.36 -0.35 -10.10
N SER A 146 4.25 -0.17 -9.42
CA SER A 146 3.04 0.52 -9.95
C SER A 146 2.62 -0.03 -11.32
N SER A 147 2.85 -1.33 -11.55
CA SER A 147 2.51 -2.02 -12.80
C SER A 147 1.09 -2.57 -12.70
N THR A 148 0.14 -1.84 -13.29
CA THR A 148 -1.29 -2.12 -13.21
C THR A 148 -1.91 -2.29 -14.58
N THR A 149 -2.99 -3.06 -14.64
CA THR A 149 -3.92 -3.18 -15.75
C THR A 149 -5.35 -3.11 -15.20
N ALA A 150 -6.32 -2.77 -16.04
CA ALA A 150 -7.72 -2.79 -15.62
C ALA A 150 -8.13 -4.16 -15.05
N GLN A 151 -7.62 -5.26 -15.61
CA GLN A 151 -7.89 -6.60 -15.12
C GLN A 151 -7.24 -6.85 -13.75
N SER A 152 -5.98 -6.44 -13.56
CA SER A 152 -5.33 -6.64 -12.26
C SER A 152 -5.98 -5.80 -11.15
N ILE A 153 -6.45 -4.59 -11.45
CA ILE A 153 -7.23 -3.77 -10.52
C ILE A 153 -8.54 -4.46 -10.15
N ALA A 154 -9.27 -4.99 -11.13
CA ALA A 154 -10.52 -5.72 -10.89
C ALA A 154 -10.27 -6.95 -9.99
N ASP A 155 -9.24 -7.74 -10.28
CA ASP A 155 -8.87 -8.92 -9.48
C ASP A 155 -8.59 -8.54 -8.01
N ILE A 156 -7.89 -7.43 -7.77
CA ILE A 156 -7.60 -6.93 -6.42
C ILE A 156 -8.88 -6.45 -5.71
N ASN A 157 -9.77 -5.76 -6.43
CA ASN A 157 -11.05 -5.32 -5.89
C ASN A 157 -11.96 -6.51 -5.53
N ASP A 158 -11.97 -7.57 -6.35
CA ASP A 158 -12.73 -8.80 -6.08
C ASP A 158 -12.23 -9.52 -4.81
N LEU A 159 -10.95 -9.41 -4.50
CA LEU A 159 -10.38 -9.87 -3.23
C LEU A 159 -10.73 -8.95 -2.04
N GLY A 160 -11.42 -7.84 -2.29
CA GLY A 160 -11.89 -6.89 -1.28
C GLY A 160 -10.82 -5.88 -0.84
N TYR A 161 -9.89 -5.52 -1.71
CA TYR A 161 -8.91 -4.45 -1.48
C TYR A 161 -9.17 -3.27 -2.40
N ALA A 162 -9.00 -2.05 -1.89
CA ALA A 162 -8.83 -0.86 -2.72
C ALA A 162 -7.35 -0.70 -3.12
N VAL A 163 -7.13 -0.25 -4.34
CA VAL A 163 -5.78 -0.03 -4.87
C VAL A 163 -5.31 1.35 -4.47
N ILE A 164 -4.27 1.42 -3.63
CA ILE A 164 -3.68 2.67 -3.15
C ILE A 164 -2.29 2.85 -3.77
N GLU A 165 -2.22 3.70 -4.76
CA GLU A 165 -0.98 4.19 -5.34
C GLU A 165 -0.55 5.50 -4.67
N PHE A 166 0.13 6.39 -5.36
CA PHE A 166 0.70 7.60 -4.77
C PHE A 166 0.64 8.80 -5.73
N THR A 167 0.59 9.98 -5.12
CA THR A 167 0.74 11.26 -5.83
C THR A 167 2.19 11.47 -6.29
N ALA A 168 3.14 11.11 -5.43
CA ALA A 168 4.56 11.13 -5.74
C ALA A 168 5.34 10.08 -4.94
N ASP A 169 6.39 9.55 -5.56
CA ASP A 169 7.43 8.75 -4.93
C ASP A 169 8.67 9.63 -4.70
N THR A 170 9.23 9.57 -3.51
CA THR A 170 10.51 10.22 -3.19
C THR A 170 11.68 9.61 -3.97
N ASN A 171 11.56 8.36 -4.42
CA ASN A 171 12.60 7.52 -5.02
C ASN A 171 13.81 7.32 -4.07
N GLY A 172 13.61 7.46 -2.76
CA GLY A 172 14.69 7.35 -1.78
C GLY A 172 15.34 5.98 -1.74
N TYR A 173 14.62 4.92 -2.14
CA TYR A 173 15.13 3.56 -2.21
C TYR A 173 16.32 3.39 -3.17
N LEU A 174 16.46 4.27 -4.16
CA LEU A 174 17.59 4.23 -5.10
C LEU A 174 18.92 4.53 -4.42
N GLY A 175 18.91 5.16 -3.24
CA GLY A 175 20.12 5.51 -2.52
C GLY A 175 21.07 6.46 -3.27
N PRO A 176 22.23 6.77 -2.68
CA PRO A 176 23.24 7.61 -3.31
C PRO A 176 23.80 7.03 -4.62
N GLN A 177 23.91 5.70 -4.70
CA GLN A 177 24.41 5.02 -5.90
C GLN A 177 23.46 5.18 -7.10
N GLY A 178 22.14 5.24 -6.85
CA GLY A 178 21.12 5.59 -7.83
C GLY A 178 20.98 7.09 -8.08
N GLY A 179 21.92 7.89 -7.58
CA GLY A 179 21.95 9.36 -7.75
C GLY A 179 20.89 10.10 -6.91
N MET A 180 20.28 9.42 -5.93
CA MET A 180 19.33 10.05 -5.02
C MET A 180 20.06 10.72 -3.85
N THR A 181 19.53 11.84 -3.41
CA THR A 181 20.00 12.56 -2.21
C THR A 181 18.82 12.97 -1.34
N VAL A 182 19.07 13.23 -0.07
CA VAL A 182 18.04 13.74 0.85
C VAL A 182 17.36 15.00 0.29
N ALA A 183 18.13 15.92 -0.30
CA ALA A 183 17.58 17.14 -0.89
C ALA A 183 16.63 16.86 -2.08
N LYS A 184 16.99 15.90 -2.94
CA LYS A 184 16.13 15.48 -4.06
C LYS A 184 14.86 14.81 -3.58
N ALA A 185 14.95 13.90 -2.60
CA ALA A 185 13.80 13.22 -2.01
C ALA A 185 12.83 14.24 -1.37
N VAL A 186 13.34 15.17 -0.57
CA VAL A 186 12.54 16.25 0.02
C VAL A 186 11.88 17.10 -1.07
N LYS A 187 12.63 17.50 -2.11
CA LYS A 187 12.07 18.29 -3.21
C LYS A 187 10.93 17.59 -3.90
N ARG A 188 11.09 16.29 -4.26
CA ARG A 188 10.06 15.50 -4.90
C ARG A 188 8.79 15.41 -4.05
N ALA A 189 8.94 15.21 -2.73
CA ALA A 189 7.82 15.18 -1.81
C ALA A 189 7.12 16.55 -1.73
N VAL A 190 7.87 17.63 -1.55
CA VAL A 190 7.30 18.97 -1.36
C VAL A 190 6.62 19.50 -2.62
N ASP A 191 7.17 19.24 -3.80
CA ASP A 191 6.58 19.63 -5.09
C ASP A 191 5.20 18.98 -5.33
N ALA A 192 4.94 17.83 -4.67
CA ALA A 192 3.68 17.09 -4.80
C ALA A 192 2.63 17.45 -3.74
N PHE A 193 2.91 18.40 -2.84
CA PHE A 193 1.96 18.77 -1.80
C PHE A 193 0.69 19.38 -2.38
N THR A 194 -0.39 18.67 -2.21
CA THR A 194 -1.75 19.08 -2.56
C THR A 194 -2.73 18.47 -1.56
N PRO A 195 -3.95 19.03 -1.36
CA PRO A 195 -4.97 18.37 -0.56
C PRO A 195 -5.18 16.93 -1.01
N GLY A 196 -5.10 15.99 -0.08
CA GLY A 196 -5.26 14.57 -0.36
C GLY A 196 -3.99 13.85 -0.86
N ALA A 197 -2.83 14.49 -0.94
CA ALA A 197 -1.60 13.85 -1.42
C ALA A 197 -1.26 12.57 -0.64
N ILE A 198 -0.85 11.54 -1.38
CA ILE A 198 -0.31 10.28 -0.85
C ILE A 198 1.16 10.25 -1.26
N LEU A 199 2.07 10.36 -0.31
CA LEU A 199 3.51 10.27 -0.59
C LEU A 199 3.99 8.83 -0.38
N GLN A 200 4.68 8.30 -1.39
CA GLN A 200 5.40 7.03 -1.28
C GLN A 200 6.84 7.28 -0.87
N MET A 201 7.26 6.52 0.13
CA MET A 201 8.60 6.43 0.67
C MET A 201 8.96 4.96 0.90
N HIS A 202 10.20 4.66 1.28
CA HIS A 202 10.67 3.29 1.50
C HIS A 202 11.46 3.21 2.82
N VAL A 203 11.40 2.06 3.49
CA VAL A 203 12.14 1.81 4.74
C VAL A 203 13.49 1.16 4.51
N GLY A 204 13.75 0.70 3.29
CA GLY A 204 14.99 0.10 2.84
C GLY A 204 15.60 0.82 1.65
N SER A 205 16.77 0.35 1.20
CA SER A 205 17.46 0.83 0.01
C SER A 205 17.94 -0.33 -0.87
N THR A 206 18.25 -0.04 -2.11
CA THR A 206 18.79 -1.03 -3.06
C THR A 206 20.32 -1.14 -3.03
N GLY A 207 21.01 -0.50 -2.10
CA GLY A 207 22.45 -0.37 -2.14
C GLY A 207 23.15 -0.61 -0.80
N ASP A 208 23.58 0.45 -0.17
CA ASP A 208 24.59 0.49 0.89
C ASP A 208 24.02 0.77 2.29
N ASP A 209 22.83 0.29 2.59
CA ASP A 209 22.10 0.54 3.84
C ASP A 209 21.77 2.02 4.11
N THR A 210 22.04 2.92 3.13
CA THR A 210 21.70 4.33 3.24
C THR A 210 20.25 4.56 2.87
N VAL A 211 19.38 4.64 3.86
CA VAL A 211 17.96 4.88 3.65
C VAL A 211 17.70 6.38 3.57
N ILE A 212 17.70 6.91 2.34
CA ILE A 212 17.49 8.35 2.06
C ILE A 212 16.16 8.84 2.63
N ASP A 213 15.10 8.03 2.54
CA ASP A 213 13.78 8.41 3.02
C ASP A 213 13.72 8.59 4.54
N ALA A 214 14.44 7.75 5.30
CA ALA A 214 14.56 7.92 6.74
C ALA A 214 15.24 9.26 7.10
N GLN A 215 16.25 9.66 6.33
CA GLN A 215 16.96 10.93 6.52
C GLN A 215 16.14 12.15 6.03
N ALA A 216 15.30 11.96 5.00
CA ALA A 216 14.45 13.02 4.43
C ALA A 216 13.21 13.31 5.28
N LEU A 217 12.70 12.30 5.99
CA LEU A 217 11.43 12.33 6.72
C LEU A 217 11.26 13.53 7.64
N PRO A 218 12.24 13.93 8.50
CA PRO A 218 12.10 15.11 9.37
C PRO A 218 11.84 16.40 8.59
N ARG A 219 12.49 16.56 7.43
CA ARG A 219 12.35 17.74 6.58
C ARG A 219 11.02 17.77 5.84
N ILE A 220 10.55 16.58 5.38
CA ILE A 220 9.23 16.44 4.74
C ILE A 220 8.12 16.77 5.74
N ILE A 221 8.20 16.25 6.98
CA ILE A 221 7.20 16.55 8.02
C ILE A 221 7.21 18.05 8.36
N ASN A 222 8.38 18.70 8.52
CA ASN A 222 8.46 20.12 8.75
C ASN A 222 7.79 20.90 7.63
N ALA A 223 8.14 20.63 6.37
CA ALA A 223 7.56 21.32 5.22
C ALA A 223 6.03 21.15 5.14
N ALA A 224 5.51 19.96 5.47
CA ALA A 224 4.07 19.70 5.53
C ALA A 224 3.39 20.57 6.61
N GLN A 225 3.99 20.62 7.82
CA GLN A 225 3.47 21.40 8.94
C GLN A 225 3.54 22.91 8.65
N ASP A 226 4.64 23.42 8.09
CA ASP A 226 4.83 24.84 7.70
C ASP A 226 3.76 25.25 6.67
N GLN A 227 3.39 24.34 5.76
CA GLN A 227 2.33 24.56 4.79
C GLN A 227 0.93 24.19 5.33
N ARG A 228 0.81 23.94 6.65
CA ARG A 228 -0.46 23.62 7.35
C ARG A 228 -1.16 22.38 6.82
N TYR A 229 -0.44 21.38 6.34
CA TYR A 229 -1.00 20.06 6.07
C TYR A 229 -1.08 19.25 7.36
N LYS A 230 -2.22 18.61 7.59
CA LYS A 230 -2.37 17.56 8.60
C LYS A 230 -1.98 16.22 7.98
N ILE A 231 -1.01 15.54 8.56
CA ILE A 231 -0.63 14.19 8.15
C ILE A 231 -1.60 13.20 8.80
N ILE A 232 -2.16 12.30 8.02
CA ILE A 232 -3.16 11.31 8.44
C ILE A 232 -2.74 9.89 8.04
N ASP A 233 -3.31 8.90 8.74
CA ASP A 233 -3.24 7.49 8.36
C ASP A 233 -4.33 7.18 7.33
N LEU A 234 -4.04 6.35 6.34
CA LEU A 234 -5.02 5.94 5.31
C LEU A 234 -6.24 5.20 5.89
N ARG A 235 -6.19 4.69 7.13
CA ARG A 235 -7.38 4.20 7.85
C ARG A 235 -8.56 5.17 7.80
N GLN A 236 -8.29 6.47 7.72
CA GLN A 236 -9.35 7.47 7.65
C GLN A 236 -10.19 7.38 6.37
N LEU A 237 -9.69 6.71 5.32
CA LEU A 237 -10.47 6.43 4.12
C LEU A 237 -11.58 5.38 4.34
N LEU A 238 -11.48 4.59 5.42
CA LEU A 238 -12.47 3.56 5.76
C LEU A 238 -13.65 4.10 6.58
N THR A 239 -13.54 5.32 7.09
CA THR A 239 -14.61 5.99 7.81
C THR A 239 -15.22 7.05 6.91
N PRO A 240 -16.56 7.11 6.78
CA PRO A 240 -17.21 8.22 6.09
C PRO A 240 -16.69 9.55 6.67
N ALA A 241 -16.37 10.51 5.80
CA ALA A 241 -16.09 11.86 6.28
C ALA A 241 -17.32 12.33 7.08
N PRO A 242 -17.16 12.87 8.30
CA PRO A 242 -18.27 13.56 8.92
C PRO A 242 -18.64 14.74 8.01
N ASP A 243 -19.93 14.83 7.69
CA ASP A 243 -20.56 15.92 6.92
C ASP A 243 -20.24 17.30 7.51
#